data_755c1961c5f0899457b992a5f6512688
#
_entry.id   755c1961c5f0899457b992a5f6512688
#
_cell.length_a   1.000
_cell.length_b   1.000
_cell.length_c   1.000
_cell.angle_alpha   90.00
_cell.angle_beta   90.00
_cell.angle_gamma   90.00
#
_symmetry.space_group_name_H-M   'P 1'
#
loop_
_entity.id
_entity.type
_entity.pdbx_description
1 polymer ?
#
loop_
_entity_poly.entity_id
_entity_poly.type
_entity_poly.pdbx_seq_one_letter_code
_entity_poly.pdbx_strand_id
1 'polypeptide(L)'
;ANTNGIVDSGELLTLEQAGIESINLKYDYQKEADENGNLEIQQGTFNRTDGTTGKVSDVWFDVDGTNTILNEDDITIPDDIKNLPDIKGWGNVYSLHAAMALDETGTLKSLVGQYLAATDDNTKDTLLNDIIYHWAGVQDMDPVGRNPSQVYGNVLGDARKLEALEEFMGEDYLG
;
A
#
# COMPACT_ATOMS: atom_id res chain seq x y z
N ALA A 1 2.84 -21.40 6.42
CA ALA A 1 2.90 -20.02 5.91
C ALA A 1 4.00 -19.27 6.65
N ASN A 2 4.79 -18.49 5.94
CA ASN A 2 5.92 -17.70 6.46
C ASN A 2 5.60 -16.19 6.54
N THR A 3 4.37 -15.82 6.22
CA THR A 3 3.84 -14.44 6.28
C THR A 3 4.60 -13.39 5.43
N ASN A 4 5.26 -13.83 4.35
CA ASN A 4 6.05 -12.94 3.47
C ASN A 4 5.22 -12.27 2.35
N GLY A 5 3.90 -12.52 2.26
CA GLY A 5 3.04 -12.00 1.19
C GLY A 5 3.22 -12.65 -0.19
N ILE A 6 4.11 -13.63 -0.31
CA ILE A 6 4.40 -14.38 -1.55
C ILE A 6 3.83 -15.78 -1.40
N VAL A 7 3.25 -16.31 -2.48
CA VAL A 7 2.77 -17.69 -2.48
C VAL A 7 3.92 -18.63 -2.76
N ASP A 8 4.40 -19.29 -1.72
CA ASP A 8 5.46 -20.30 -1.80
C ASP A 8 4.92 -21.70 -2.10
N SER A 9 5.83 -22.57 -2.50
CA SER A 9 5.48 -23.98 -2.79
C SER A 9 4.87 -24.67 -1.56
N GLY A 10 3.64 -25.18 -1.68
CA GLY A 10 2.91 -25.88 -0.60
C GLY A 10 2.02 -24.96 0.25
N GLU A 11 1.94 -23.65 -0.04
CA GLU A 11 1.02 -22.74 0.66
C GLU A 11 -0.37 -22.74 0.03
N LEU A 12 -0.48 -22.92 -1.29
CA LEU A 12 -1.76 -23.16 -1.94
C LEU A 12 -2.10 -24.65 -1.92
N LEU A 13 -3.24 -24.98 -1.36
CA LEU A 13 -3.78 -26.32 -1.30
C LEU A 13 -5.05 -26.42 -2.15
N THR A 14 -5.24 -27.54 -2.81
CA THR A 14 -6.56 -27.89 -3.34
C THR A 14 -7.53 -28.22 -2.21
N LEU A 15 -8.84 -28.20 -2.45
CA LEU A 15 -9.83 -28.58 -1.44
C LEU A 15 -9.56 -30.00 -0.91
N GLU A 16 -9.21 -30.93 -1.79
CA GLU A 16 -8.86 -32.31 -1.43
C GLU A 16 -7.63 -32.36 -0.51
N GLN A 17 -6.57 -31.61 -0.83
CA GLN A 17 -5.37 -31.52 0.01
C GLN A 17 -5.65 -30.88 1.38
N ALA A 18 -6.63 -29.96 1.44
CA ALA A 18 -7.10 -29.36 2.68
C ALA A 18 -8.10 -30.26 3.44
N GLY A 19 -8.41 -31.47 2.93
CA GLY A 19 -9.36 -32.38 3.53
C GLY A 19 -10.81 -31.91 3.44
N ILE A 20 -11.15 -31.05 2.48
CA ILE A 20 -12.50 -30.50 2.28
C ILE A 20 -13.20 -31.35 1.20
N GLU A 21 -14.32 -31.97 1.58
CA GLU A 21 -15.13 -32.80 0.69
C GLU A 21 -16.15 -31.95 -0.10
N SER A 22 -16.83 -31.04 0.59
CA SER A 22 -17.85 -30.20 -0.04
C SER A 22 -18.06 -28.88 0.72
N ILE A 23 -18.50 -27.86 -0.01
CA ILE A 23 -18.88 -26.55 0.55
C ILE A 23 -20.39 -26.39 0.34
N ASN A 24 -21.11 -26.05 1.42
CA ASN A 24 -22.54 -25.78 1.35
C ASN A 24 -22.76 -24.38 0.77
N LEU A 25 -23.57 -24.27 -0.27
CA LEU A 25 -23.88 -22.98 -0.90
C LEU A 25 -24.93 -22.17 -0.15
N LYS A 26 -25.57 -22.76 0.86
CA LYS A 26 -26.46 -22.01 1.76
C LYS A 26 -25.65 -21.30 2.82
N TYR A 27 -25.95 -20.04 3.03
CA TYR A 27 -25.34 -19.21 4.04
C TYR A 27 -26.40 -18.45 4.82
N ASP A 28 -26.09 -18.10 6.03
CA ASP A 28 -26.87 -17.20 6.87
C ASP A 28 -26.22 -15.81 6.85
N TYR A 29 -27.06 -14.78 6.83
CA TYR A 29 -26.60 -13.40 6.91
C TYR A 29 -26.37 -13.05 8.37
N GLN A 30 -25.12 -12.83 8.74
CA GLN A 30 -24.73 -12.34 10.07
C GLN A 30 -23.88 -11.10 9.87
N LYS A 31 -23.99 -10.14 10.77
CA LYS A 31 -23.15 -8.95 10.77
C LYS A 31 -22.49 -8.86 12.13
N GLU A 32 -21.52 -9.73 12.33
CA GLU A 32 -20.76 -9.79 13.58
C GLU A 32 -19.33 -9.30 13.32
N ALA A 33 -18.81 -8.44 14.21
CA ALA A 33 -17.42 -8.05 14.17
C ALA A 33 -16.60 -9.05 15.00
N ASP A 34 -15.44 -9.46 14.46
CA ASP A 34 -14.45 -10.20 15.22
C ASP A 34 -13.71 -9.28 16.22
N GLU A 35 -12.78 -9.85 16.98
CA GLU A 35 -11.99 -9.11 17.97
C GLU A 35 -11.04 -8.06 17.35
N ASN A 36 -10.82 -8.11 16.03
CA ASN A 36 -10.00 -7.17 15.27
C ASN A 36 -10.83 -6.13 14.51
N GLY A 37 -12.17 -6.16 14.63
CA GLY A 37 -13.07 -5.24 13.94
C GLY A 37 -13.52 -5.71 12.55
N ASN A 38 -13.00 -6.84 12.03
CA ASN A 38 -13.40 -7.37 10.73
C ASN A 38 -14.84 -7.86 10.78
N LEU A 39 -15.63 -7.60 9.73
CA LEU A 39 -17.04 -8.01 9.68
C LEU A 39 -17.19 -9.36 9.00
N GLU A 40 -17.76 -10.33 9.69
CA GLU A 40 -18.27 -11.57 9.11
C GLU A 40 -19.72 -11.35 8.66
N ILE A 41 -19.96 -11.37 7.33
CA ILE A 41 -21.28 -11.01 6.78
C ILE A 41 -22.08 -12.23 6.37
N GLN A 42 -21.46 -13.17 5.68
CA GLN A 42 -22.09 -14.40 5.23
C GLN A 42 -21.38 -15.59 5.86
N GLN A 43 -22.10 -16.39 6.59
CA GLN A 43 -21.56 -17.61 7.19
C GLN A 43 -22.23 -18.85 6.60
N GLY A 44 -21.41 -19.74 6.08
CA GLY A 44 -21.80 -21.05 5.60
C GLY A 44 -21.07 -22.17 6.32
N THR A 45 -21.18 -23.37 5.79
CA THR A 45 -20.47 -24.54 6.33
C THR A 45 -19.80 -25.32 5.20
N PHE A 46 -18.78 -26.08 5.55
CA PHE A 46 -18.17 -27.07 4.67
C PHE A 46 -18.01 -28.40 5.38
N ASN A 47 -18.03 -29.50 4.64
CA ASN A 47 -17.83 -30.83 5.16
C ASN A 47 -16.40 -31.27 4.89
N ARG A 48 -15.79 -31.94 5.87
CA ARG A 48 -14.47 -32.54 5.72
C ARG A 48 -14.55 -34.02 5.37
N THR A 49 -13.50 -34.54 4.78
CA THR A 49 -13.36 -35.96 4.42
C THR A 49 -13.41 -36.91 5.63
N ASP A 50 -13.15 -36.41 6.83
CA ASP A 50 -13.28 -37.14 8.10
C ASP A 50 -14.69 -37.12 8.70
N GLY A 51 -15.66 -36.52 7.98
CA GLY A 51 -17.06 -36.41 8.40
C GLY A 51 -17.35 -35.25 9.37
N THR A 52 -16.37 -34.43 9.71
CA THR A 52 -16.58 -33.22 10.53
C THR A 52 -17.05 -32.05 9.68
N THR A 53 -17.66 -31.07 10.30
CA THR A 53 -18.12 -29.84 9.63
C THR A 53 -17.33 -28.65 10.14
N GLY A 54 -16.96 -27.74 9.23
CA GLY A 54 -16.33 -26.47 9.55
C GLY A 54 -17.18 -25.28 9.11
N LYS A 55 -16.84 -24.11 9.57
CA LYS A 55 -17.43 -22.83 9.13
C LYS A 55 -16.64 -22.25 7.96
N VAL A 56 -17.33 -21.57 7.05
CA VAL A 56 -16.77 -20.70 6.02
C VAL A 56 -17.47 -19.36 6.11
N SER A 57 -16.72 -18.27 6.13
CA SER A 57 -17.25 -16.93 6.25
C SER A 57 -16.73 -16.04 5.14
N ASP A 58 -17.57 -15.10 4.69
CA ASP A 58 -17.16 -13.93 3.94
C ASP A 58 -16.72 -12.87 4.96
N VAL A 59 -15.44 -12.53 4.95
CA VAL A 59 -14.84 -11.61 5.92
C VAL A 59 -14.49 -10.30 5.23
N TRP A 60 -15.02 -9.22 5.73
CA TRP A 60 -14.68 -7.87 5.31
C TRP A 60 -13.70 -7.30 6.32
N PHE A 61 -12.46 -7.19 5.89
CA PHE A 61 -11.39 -6.68 6.74
C PHE A 61 -11.61 -5.19 7.04
N ASP A 62 -11.45 -4.85 8.32
CA ASP A 62 -11.32 -3.46 8.72
C ASP A 62 -9.91 -2.98 8.31
N VAL A 63 -9.85 -2.00 7.43
CA VAL A 63 -8.60 -1.49 6.87
C VAL A 63 -8.46 -0.02 7.26
N ASP A 64 -7.40 0.29 7.97
CA ASP A 64 -6.96 1.67 8.21
C ASP A 64 -5.80 2.00 7.27
N GLY A 65 -6.11 2.59 6.13
CA GLY A 65 -5.12 2.97 5.11
C GLY A 65 -4.07 3.93 5.65
N THR A 66 -4.44 4.77 6.62
CA THR A 66 -3.53 5.78 7.21
C THR A 66 -2.45 5.17 8.10
N ASN A 67 -2.63 3.92 8.54
CA ASN A 67 -1.66 3.17 9.34
C ASN A 67 -1.04 1.98 8.58
N THR A 68 -1.27 1.90 7.28
CA THR A 68 -0.63 0.88 6.44
C THR A 68 0.87 1.11 6.40
N ILE A 69 1.62 0.02 6.56
CA ILE A 69 3.08 0.00 6.42
C ILE A 69 3.39 -1.07 5.38
N LEU A 70 4.07 -0.66 4.31
CA LEU A 70 4.52 -1.60 3.30
C LEU A 70 5.63 -2.51 3.86
N ASN A 71 5.65 -3.76 3.43
CA ASN A 71 6.72 -4.67 3.81
C ASN A 71 8.01 -4.34 3.04
N GLU A 72 9.07 -4.04 3.76
CA GLU A 72 10.38 -3.67 3.21
C GLU A 72 11.46 -4.73 3.48
N ASP A 73 11.11 -5.87 4.08
CA ASP A 73 12.07 -6.91 4.52
C ASP A 73 12.94 -7.45 3.38
N ASP A 74 12.42 -7.50 2.17
CA ASP A 74 13.10 -8.00 0.98
C ASP A 74 13.86 -6.90 0.20
N ILE A 75 13.79 -5.64 0.65
CA ILE A 75 14.44 -4.52 -0.04
C ILE A 75 15.87 -4.34 0.49
N THR A 76 16.84 -4.58 -0.38
CA THR A 76 18.24 -4.33 -0.04
C THR A 76 18.59 -2.86 -0.22
N ILE A 77 18.90 -2.16 0.87
CA ILE A 77 19.31 -0.76 0.83
C ILE A 77 20.82 -0.66 0.57
N PRO A 78 21.28 -0.05 -0.52
CA PRO A 78 22.68 0.20 -0.81
C PRO A 78 23.35 1.11 0.23
N ASP A 79 24.65 0.92 0.47
CA ASP A 79 25.38 1.67 1.51
C ASP A 79 25.45 3.17 1.24
N ASP A 80 25.43 3.59 0.00
CA ASP A 80 25.40 4.99 -0.40
C ASP A 80 24.04 5.66 -0.16
N ILE A 81 22.95 4.88 -0.09
CA ILE A 81 21.64 5.35 0.33
C ILE A 81 21.54 5.40 1.86
N LYS A 82 22.10 4.41 2.58
CA LYS A 82 22.08 4.37 4.05
C LYS A 82 22.72 5.60 4.70
N ASN A 83 23.59 6.30 4.00
CA ASN A 83 24.23 7.52 4.49
C ASN A 83 23.39 8.79 4.26
N LEU A 84 22.25 8.68 3.57
CA LEU A 84 21.31 9.77 3.37
C LEU A 84 20.26 9.80 4.50
N PRO A 85 19.52 10.91 4.67
CA PRO A 85 18.38 10.93 5.58
C PRO A 85 17.34 9.89 5.20
N ASP A 86 16.76 9.25 6.22
CA ASP A 86 15.62 8.37 6.05
C ASP A 86 14.38 8.91 6.74
N ILE A 87 13.23 8.68 6.12
CA ILE A 87 11.92 9.03 6.66
C ILE A 87 11.02 7.80 6.46
N LYS A 88 10.32 7.41 7.50
CA LYS A 88 9.39 6.27 7.44
C LYS A 88 8.30 6.53 6.41
N GLY A 89 7.98 5.51 5.63
CA GLY A 89 6.84 5.49 4.71
C GLY A 89 5.50 5.31 5.44
N TRP A 90 4.43 5.70 4.78
CA TRP A 90 3.05 5.60 5.25
C TRP A 90 2.12 5.35 4.06
N GLY A 91 0.97 4.72 4.32
CA GLY A 91 0.00 4.42 3.27
C GLY A 91 0.58 3.50 2.21
N ASN A 92 0.58 3.97 0.97
CA ASN A 92 1.12 3.27 -0.18
C ASN A 92 2.60 3.61 -0.47
N VAL A 93 3.24 4.40 0.38
CA VAL A 93 4.60 4.90 0.14
C VAL A 93 5.61 4.20 1.03
N TYR A 94 6.67 3.66 0.44
CA TYR A 94 7.81 3.06 1.15
C TYR A 94 8.59 4.10 1.97
N SER A 95 9.43 3.65 2.90
CA SER A 95 10.44 4.54 3.50
C SER A 95 11.29 5.22 2.42
N LEU A 96 11.83 6.39 2.73
CA LEU A 96 12.61 7.16 1.75
C LEU A 96 13.84 6.37 1.26
N HIS A 97 14.47 5.59 2.15
CA HIS A 97 15.57 4.70 1.76
C HIS A 97 15.11 3.59 0.81
N ALA A 98 14.00 2.93 1.12
CA ALA A 98 13.46 1.87 0.27
C ALA A 98 12.99 2.43 -1.09
N ALA A 99 12.32 3.58 -1.10
CA ALA A 99 11.92 4.26 -2.33
C ALA A 99 13.13 4.63 -3.21
N MET A 100 14.20 5.16 -2.62
CA MET A 100 15.46 5.44 -3.35
C MET A 100 16.13 4.17 -3.87
N ALA A 101 16.05 3.06 -3.14
CA ALA A 101 16.63 1.78 -3.55
C ALA A 101 15.84 1.12 -4.69
N LEU A 102 14.53 1.33 -4.74
CA LEU A 102 13.64 0.83 -5.79
C LEU A 102 13.60 1.73 -7.03
N ASP A 103 14.04 2.98 -6.92
CA ASP A 103 14.11 3.90 -8.06
C ASP A 103 15.29 3.54 -8.99
N GLU A 104 14.98 2.75 -10.03
CA GLU A 104 15.96 2.32 -11.04
C GLU A 104 16.62 3.50 -11.77
N THR A 105 15.98 4.67 -11.80
CA THR A 105 16.55 5.87 -12.47
C THR A 105 17.57 6.58 -11.60
N GLY A 106 17.53 6.37 -10.28
CA GLY A 106 18.34 7.09 -9.29
C GLY A 106 17.98 8.57 -9.13
N THR A 107 16.86 8.99 -9.71
CA THR A 107 16.41 10.40 -9.69
C THR A 107 16.09 10.85 -8.28
N LEU A 108 15.31 10.07 -7.51
CA LEU A 108 14.95 10.41 -6.14
C LEU A 108 16.19 10.60 -5.26
N LYS A 109 17.17 9.70 -5.33
CA LYS A 109 18.43 9.81 -4.63
C LYS A 109 19.20 11.07 -5.03
N SER A 110 19.23 11.40 -6.34
CA SER A 110 19.88 12.61 -6.84
C SER A 110 19.21 13.88 -6.29
N LEU A 111 17.87 13.93 -6.25
CA LEU A 111 17.10 15.05 -5.70
C LEU A 111 17.39 15.25 -4.21
N VAL A 112 17.43 14.17 -3.42
CA VAL A 112 17.79 14.22 -1.99
C VAL A 112 19.21 14.76 -1.83
N GLY A 113 20.18 14.32 -2.63
CA GLY A 113 21.53 14.84 -2.60
C GLY A 113 21.63 16.34 -2.93
N GLN A 114 20.87 16.79 -3.93
CA GLN A 114 20.78 18.20 -4.30
C GLN A 114 20.14 19.04 -3.19
N TYR A 115 19.10 18.55 -2.56
CA TYR A 115 18.44 19.22 -1.42
C TYR A 115 19.41 19.44 -0.26
N LEU A 116 20.20 18.43 0.08
CA LEU A 116 21.22 18.53 1.13
C LEU A 116 22.33 19.52 0.81
N ALA A 117 22.65 19.69 -0.48
CA ALA A 117 23.67 20.62 -0.93
C ALA A 117 23.16 22.06 -1.13
N ALA A 118 21.83 22.25 -1.25
CA ALA A 118 21.24 23.56 -1.49
C ALA A 118 21.38 24.47 -0.27
N THR A 119 21.69 25.76 -0.53
CA THR A 119 21.93 26.75 0.52
C THR A 119 20.84 27.81 0.60
N ASP A 120 20.00 27.95 -0.42
CA ASP A 120 18.91 28.90 -0.47
C ASP A 120 17.54 28.22 -0.33
N ASP A 121 16.62 28.90 0.30
CA ASP A 121 15.31 28.35 0.64
C ASP A 121 14.42 28.11 -0.58
N ASN A 122 14.49 28.94 -1.62
CA ASN A 122 13.67 28.77 -2.84
C ASN A 122 14.06 27.50 -3.60
N THR A 123 15.36 27.23 -3.71
CA THR A 123 15.86 25.99 -4.31
C THR A 123 15.43 24.78 -3.47
N LYS A 124 15.52 24.87 -2.14
CA LYS A 124 15.07 23.80 -1.26
C LYS A 124 13.57 23.53 -1.39
N ASP A 125 12.75 24.55 -1.44
CA ASP A 125 11.30 24.39 -1.59
C ASP A 125 10.93 23.70 -2.92
N THR A 126 11.63 24.06 -4.01
CA THR A 126 11.44 23.41 -5.30
C THR A 126 11.84 21.94 -5.24
N LEU A 127 13.04 21.65 -4.75
CA LEU A 127 13.55 20.30 -4.61
C LEU A 127 12.70 19.44 -3.67
N LEU A 128 12.15 20.02 -2.60
CA LEU A 128 11.27 19.31 -1.69
C LEU A 128 9.99 18.84 -2.37
N ASN A 129 9.37 19.68 -3.20
CA ASN A 129 8.20 19.27 -3.98
C ASN A 129 8.55 18.15 -4.95
N ASP A 130 9.67 18.27 -5.66
CA ASP A 130 10.13 17.23 -6.59
C ASP A 130 10.43 15.91 -5.87
N ILE A 131 11.06 15.96 -4.69
CA ILE A 131 11.30 14.78 -3.84
C ILE A 131 9.96 14.14 -3.46
N ILE A 132 8.99 14.91 -2.98
CA ILE A 132 7.68 14.38 -2.56
C ILE A 132 6.98 13.71 -3.75
N TYR A 133 6.99 14.33 -4.93
CA TYR A 133 6.33 13.76 -6.10
C TYR A 133 7.01 12.46 -6.58
N HIS A 134 8.34 12.42 -6.60
CA HIS A 134 9.06 11.19 -6.96
C HIS A 134 8.91 10.10 -5.89
N TRP A 135 8.89 10.47 -4.62
CA TRP A 135 8.73 9.54 -3.52
C TRP A 135 7.35 8.90 -3.50
N ALA A 136 6.30 9.70 -3.78
CA ALA A 136 4.93 9.22 -3.92
C ALA A 136 4.62 8.58 -5.28
N GLY A 137 5.56 8.61 -6.25
CA GLY A 137 5.37 8.02 -7.58
C GLY A 137 4.46 8.83 -8.51
N VAL A 138 4.19 10.10 -8.21
CA VAL A 138 3.23 10.97 -8.93
C VAL A 138 3.90 12.01 -9.83
N GLN A 139 5.23 11.96 -9.99
CA GLN A 139 6.02 12.95 -10.74
C GLN A 139 5.58 13.11 -12.20
N ASP A 140 5.11 12.04 -12.83
CA ASP A 140 4.73 12.01 -14.24
C ASP A 140 3.27 12.40 -14.50
N MET A 141 2.50 12.71 -13.45
CA MET A 141 1.14 13.18 -13.59
C MET A 141 1.07 14.58 -14.20
N ASP A 142 0.01 14.83 -14.99
CA ASP A 142 -0.32 16.18 -15.46
C ASP A 142 -0.66 17.10 -14.29
N PRO A 143 0.12 18.15 -14.01
CA PRO A 143 -0.15 19.06 -12.90
C PRO A 143 -1.50 19.77 -12.97
N VAL A 144 -2.08 19.90 -14.17
CA VAL A 144 -3.39 20.55 -14.39
C VAL A 144 -4.53 19.54 -14.30
N GLY A 145 -4.22 18.27 -14.59
CA GLY A 145 -5.21 17.26 -14.82
C GLY A 145 -5.43 16.35 -13.63
N ARG A 146 -6.66 16.32 -13.11
CA ARG A 146 -7.16 15.17 -12.37
C ARG A 146 -8.55 14.85 -12.90
N ASN A 147 -8.72 13.60 -13.34
CA ASN A 147 -10.01 13.14 -13.84
C ASN A 147 -11.09 13.16 -12.71
N PRO A 148 -12.37 13.48 -12.99
CA PRO A 148 -12.92 13.61 -14.34
C PRO A 148 -12.91 15.02 -14.94
N SER A 149 -12.61 16.04 -14.23
CA SER A 149 -12.84 17.41 -14.72
C SER A 149 -11.63 18.33 -14.67
N GLN A 150 -10.46 17.81 -14.29
CA GLN A 150 -9.24 18.62 -14.13
C GLN A 150 -9.39 19.81 -13.15
N VAL A 151 -10.41 19.74 -12.27
CA VAL A 151 -10.76 20.86 -11.39
C VAL A 151 -9.71 21.05 -10.32
N TYR A 152 -9.16 19.95 -9.82
CA TYR A 152 -8.25 20.00 -8.67
C TYR A 152 -6.92 20.67 -8.98
N GLY A 153 -6.35 20.43 -10.16
CA GLY A 153 -5.12 21.09 -10.58
C GLY A 153 -5.28 22.61 -10.65
N ASN A 154 -6.41 23.09 -11.13
CA ASN A 154 -6.71 24.53 -11.17
C ASN A 154 -6.89 25.13 -9.76
N VAL A 155 -7.49 24.40 -8.82
CA VAL A 155 -7.74 24.88 -7.44
C VAL A 155 -6.48 24.86 -6.60
N LEU A 156 -5.69 23.79 -6.71
CA LEU A 156 -4.47 23.58 -5.91
C LEU A 156 -3.21 24.17 -6.56
N GLY A 157 -3.30 24.56 -7.83
CA GLY A 157 -2.17 24.96 -8.66
C GLY A 157 -1.31 23.79 -9.17
N ASP A 158 -1.42 22.60 -8.56
CA ASP A 158 -0.74 21.38 -8.97
C ASP A 158 -1.49 20.17 -8.41
N ALA A 159 -2.09 19.35 -9.29
CA ALA A 159 -2.88 18.17 -8.93
C ALA A 159 -2.04 17.09 -8.23
N ARG A 160 -0.74 17.03 -8.51
CA ARG A 160 0.19 16.07 -7.87
C ARG A 160 0.27 16.22 -6.36
N LYS A 161 -0.04 17.42 -5.82
CA LYS A 161 -0.06 17.63 -4.35
C LYS A 161 -1.12 16.81 -3.66
N LEU A 162 -2.31 16.73 -4.26
CA LEU A 162 -3.41 15.95 -3.71
C LEU A 162 -3.13 14.46 -3.85
N GLU A 163 -2.69 14.05 -5.03
CA GLU A 163 -2.35 12.65 -5.28
C GLU A 163 -1.24 12.15 -4.37
N ALA A 164 -0.17 12.94 -4.20
CA ALA A 164 0.88 12.58 -3.24
C ALA A 164 0.33 12.45 -1.81
N LEU A 165 -0.59 13.33 -1.40
CA LEU A 165 -1.23 13.22 -0.09
C LEU A 165 -2.02 11.91 0.04
N GLU A 166 -2.77 11.52 -1.00
CA GLU A 166 -3.55 10.27 -1.03
C GLU A 166 -2.65 9.04 -0.97
N GLU A 167 -1.53 9.04 -1.70
CA GLU A 167 -0.55 7.97 -1.60
C GLU A 167 0.03 7.84 -0.18
N PHE A 168 0.37 8.95 0.48
CA PHE A 168 0.84 8.93 1.87
C PHE A 168 -0.27 8.57 2.88
N MET A 169 -1.53 8.83 2.56
CA MET A 169 -2.66 8.43 3.41
C MET A 169 -3.12 6.99 3.15
N GLY A 170 -2.76 6.41 2.02
CA GLY A 170 -3.17 5.07 1.61
C GLY A 170 -4.65 4.97 1.21
N GLU A 171 -5.30 6.11 0.98
CA GLU A 171 -6.71 6.18 0.58
C GLU A 171 -7.00 7.45 -0.23
N ASP A 172 -7.98 7.35 -1.12
CA ASP A 172 -8.45 8.49 -1.91
C ASP A 172 -9.18 9.50 -1.01
N TYR A 173 -8.79 10.75 -1.06
CA TYR A 173 -9.42 11.81 -0.28
C TYR A 173 -10.82 12.17 -0.80
N LEU A 174 -11.02 11.96 -2.09
CA LEU A 174 -12.28 12.20 -2.79
C LEU A 174 -12.59 10.94 -3.62
N GLY A 175 -13.22 9.98 -2.99
CA GLY A 175 -13.72 8.76 -3.62
C GLY A 175 -14.90 9.00 -4.56
#